data_c1db3977ef5de9f59605b254d32bd66c
#
_entry.id   c1db3977ef5de9f59605b254d32bd66c
#
_cell.length_a   1.000
_cell.length_b   1.000
_cell.length_c   1.000
_cell.angle_alpha   90.00
_cell.angle_beta   90.00
_cell.angle_gamma   90.00
#
_symmetry.space_group_name_H-M   'P 1'
#
loop_
_entity.id
_entity.type
_entity.pdbx_description
1 polymer ?
#
loop_
_entity_poly.entity_id
_entity_poly.type
_entity_poly.pdbx_seq_one_letter_code
_entity_poly.pdbx_strand_id
1 'polypeptide(L)'
;MIAPPPELQAPRPADFAGHDLLEVSLGPHHPSTHGVFRMNVVLDGETVVKLTPVFGYLHRNHEKIAETNSYLASIPYTDRLDYICSMTNNWAYVLSVEKLAGLPVAERAEYIRVIVAELTRLFNHACLAGFLLQDMGALGTPLMYAFREREKILDLFESLSGSRMMCNYLRFGGCRCDLPAGWLEQAAKIAADFVRFLDQFEALLSENEILRARSEGVGVLPRDLAVNAGVTGPGLRASGVNYDLRKVDRYGIYDRFKFRVPLGQRGDVFDRYMVRILEMRESVKILAQAARDIPAGAVMDPKVKLRNLRPKAGEAYGRIESPKGELGFYLISDGGPTPWRYRIRPPSLINLTVLEDMCLGHTIADVVIILGSIDIVLGEVDR
;
A
#
# COMPACT_ATOMS: atom_id res chain seq x y z
N MET A 1 -2.28 -29.07 19.75
CA MET A 1 -1.05 -28.82 18.95
C MET A 1 -1.33 -29.35 17.56
N ILE A 2 -1.56 -28.46 16.62
CA ILE A 2 -1.69 -28.77 15.19
C ILE A 2 -0.25 -28.97 14.69
N ALA A 3 0.04 -30.12 14.06
CA ALA A 3 1.35 -30.37 13.47
C ALA A 3 1.69 -29.25 12.47
N PRO A 4 2.94 -28.77 12.40
CA PRO A 4 3.35 -27.85 11.38
C PRO A 4 3.07 -28.47 10.01
N PRO A 5 2.62 -27.67 9.02
CA PRO A 5 2.43 -28.17 7.66
C PRO A 5 3.77 -28.74 7.15
N PRO A 6 3.73 -29.78 6.29
CA PRO A 6 4.95 -30.31 5.71
C PRO A 6 5.68 -29.16 5.00
N GLU A 7 6.99 -29.07 5.23
CA GLU A 7 7.84 -28.13 4.48
C GLU A 7 7.67 -28.43 2.99
N LEU A 8 6.95 -27.56 2.30
CA LEU A 8 6.89 -27.57 0.85
C LEU A 8 8.31 -27.18 0.35
N GLN A 9 9.13 -28.17 0.11
CA GLN A 9 10.40 -27.96 -0.58
C GLN A 9 10.05 -27.54 -2.01
N ALA A 10 10.48 -26.33 -2.41
CA ALA A 10 10.33 -25.88 -3.78
C ALA A 10 10.92 -26.95 -4.72
N PRO A 11 10.16 -27.43 -5.71
CA PRO A 11 10.63 -28.46 -6.63
C PRO A 11 11.85 -27.96 -7.40
N ARG A 12 12.85 -28.82 -7.57
CA ARG A 12 14.09 -28.47 -8.27
C ARG A 12 13.93 -28.75 -9.77
N PRO A 13 14.60 -28.01 -10.66
CA PRO A 13 14.54 -28.26 -12.10
C PRO A 13 14.91 -29.73 -12.49
N ALA A 14 15.74 -30.40 -11.72
CA ALA A 14 16.11 -31.80 -11.93
C ALA A 14 14.96 -32.79 -11.67
N ASP A 15 13.94 -32.40 -10.89
CA ASP A 15 12.82 -33.27 -10.52
C ASP A 15 11.82 -33.40 -11.70
N PHE A 16 11.97 -32.59 -12.74
CA PHE A 16 11.10 -32.53 -13.94
C PHE A 16 11.74 -33.03 -15.21
N ALA A 17 12.90 -33.71 -15.11
CA ALA A 17 13.56 -34.28 -16.29
C ALA A 17 12.68 -35.38 -16.91
N GLY A 18 12.13 -35.12 -18.12
CA GLY A 18 11.24 -36.01 -18.84
C GLY A 18 9.75 -35.70 -18.72
N HIS A 19 9.36 -34.65 -18.01
CA HIS A 19 7.99 -34.15 -17.94
C HIS A 19 7.66 -33.25 -19.13
N ASP A 20 6.41 -33.28 -19.61
CA ASP A 20 5.91 -32.39 -20.65
C ASP A 20 5.46 -31.05 -20.01
N LEU A 21 6.41 -30.12 -19.95
CA LEU A 21 6.19 -28.83 -19.31
C LEU A 21 5.47 -27.87 -20.23
N LEU A 22 4.42 -27.21 -19.72
CA LEU A 22 3.66 -26.19 -20.43
C LEU A 22 4.08 -24.78 -19.99
N GLU A 23 4.50 -23.93 -20.92
CA GLU A 23 4.74 -22.52 -20.65
C GLU A 23 3.50 -21.69 -21.00
N VAL A 24 2.99 -20.92 -20.02
CA VAL A 24 1.82 -20.06 -20.13
C VAL A 24 2.20 -18.62 -19.81
N SER A 25 1.77 -17.68 -20.64
CA SER A 25 1.90 -16.24 -20.35
C SER A 25 0.58 -15.68 -19.82
N LEU A 26 0.58 -15.25 -18.56
CA LEU A 26 -0.54 -14.53 -17.93
C LEU A 26 -0.32 -13.02 -18.08
N GLY A 27 -1.28 -12.31 -18.68
CA GLY A 27 -1.19 -10.88 -18.98
C GLY A 27 -0.52 -10.60 -20.34
N PRO A 28 -0.22 -9.31 -20.68
CA PRO A 28 -0.37 -8.12 -19.82
C PRO A 28 -1.81 -7.57 -19.68
N HIS A 29 -2.77 -8.02 -20.49
CA HIS A 29 -4.16 -7.58 -20.49
C HIS A 29 -5.09 -8.67 -19.97
N HIS A 30 -4.85 -9.12 -18.73
CA HIS A 30 -5.71 -10.12 -18.09
C HIS A 30 -6.22 -9.58 -16.74
N PRO A 31 -7.53 -9.72 -16.41
CA PRO A 31 -8.09 -9.20 -15.17
C PRO A 31 -7.37 -9.70 -13.91
N SER A 32 -6.94 -10.96 -13.90
CA SER A 32 -6.25 -11.59 -12.77
C SER A 32 -4.86 -11.03 -12.45
N THR A 33 -4.31 -10.18 -13.32
CA THR A 33 -2.99 -9.56 -13.08
C THR A 33 -3.08 -8.20 -12.36
N HIS A 34 -4.28 -7.77 -11.98
CA HIS A 34 -4.53 -6.52 -11.26
C HIS A 34 -3.96 -5.27 -11.94
N GLY A 35 -3.90 -5.29 -13.26
CA GLY A 35 -3.37 -4.21 -14.09
C GLY A 35 -2.50 -4.74 -15.22
N VAL A 36 -1.69 -3.87 -15.84
CA VAL A 36 -0.85 -4.22 -16.99
C VAL A 36 0.42 -4.93 -16.52
N PHE A 37 0.28 -6.19 -16.12
CA PHE A 37 1.34 -7.02 -15.59
C PHE A 37 1.39 -8.37 -16.30
N ARG A 38 2.58 -8.87 -16.55
CA ARG A 38 2.80 -10.16 -17.21
C ARG A 38 3.61 -11.10 -16.32
N MET A 39 3.19 -12.35 -16.28
CA MET A 39 3.93 -13.46 -15.67
C MET A 39 4.11 -14.57 -16.71
N ASN A 40 5.33 -15.05 -16.86
CA ASN A 40 5.58 -16.30 -17.58
C ASN A 40 5.63 -17.42 -16.55
N VAL A 41 4.71 -18.37 -16.68
CA VAL A 41 4.53 -19.49 -15.75
C VAL A 41 4.83 -20.78 -16.46
N VAL A 42 5.69 -21.60 -15.90
CA VAL A 42 5.96 -22.97 -16.37
C VAL A 42 5.22 -23.94 -15.47
N LEU A 43 4.45 -24.83 -16.06
CA LEU A 43 3.56 -25.77 -15.39
C LEU A 43 3.96 -27.20 -15.69
N ASP A 44 3.86 -28.06 -14.66
CA ASP A 44 3.76 -29.51 -14.79
C ASP A 44 2.33 -29.90 -14.44
N GLY A 45 1.53 -30.22 -15.47
CA GLY A 45 0.09 -30.30 -15.35
C GLY A 45 -0.50 -28.94 -14.91
N GLU A 46 -1.04 -28.85 -13.69
CA GLU A 46 -1.55 -27.60 -13.09
C GLU A 46 -0.57 -26.97 -12.08
N THR A 47 0.52 -27.68 -11.77
CA THR A 47 1.47 -27.27 -10.71
C THR A 47 2.50 -26.30 -11.27
N VAL A 48 2.72 -25.19 -10.57
CA VAL A 48 3.72 -24.18 -10.92
C VAL A 48 5.13 -24.69 -10.59
N VAL A 49 5.96 -24.77 -11.62
CA VAL A 49 7.38 -25.17 -11.52
C VAL A 49 8.30 -23.96 -11.53
N LYS A 50 7.90 -22.92 -12.27
CA LYS A 50 8.63 -21.66 -12.38
C LYS A 50 7.67 -20.52 -12.66
N LEU A 51 7.96 -19.34 -12.09
CA LEU A 51 7.22 -18.12 -12.38
C LEU A 51 8.20 -16.96 -12.56
N THR A 52 8.13 -16.29 -13.68
CA THR A 52 8.98 -15.14 -13.97
C THR A 52 8.12 -13.89 -14.16
N PRO A 53 8.13 -12.93 -13.23
CA PRO A 53 7.43 -11.66 -13.39
C PRO A 53 8.14 -10.79 -14.44
N VAL A 54 7.34 -10.09 -15.27
CA VAL A 54 7.84 -9.18 -16.30
C VAL A 54 7.33 -7.78 -16.03
N PHE A 55 8.25 -6.86 -15.75
CA PHE A 55 7.97 -5.48 -15.40
C PHE A 55 8.16 -4.53 -16.59
N GLY A 56 7.61 -3.32 -16.50
CA GLY A 56 7.89 -2.23 -17.41
C GLY A 56 6.74 -1.81 -18.34
N TYR A 57 5.62 -2.54 -18.36
CA TYR A 57 4.49 -2.19 -19.23
C TYR A 57 3.82 -0.86 -18.89
N LEU A 58 3.97 -0.40 -17.65
CA LEU A 58 3.46 0.87 -17.17
C LEU A 58 4.59 1.84 -16.77
N HIS A 59 5.80 1.65 -17.31
CA HIS A 59 6.90 2.57 -17.08
C HIS A 59 6.65 3.90 -17.78
N ARG A 60 6.60 4.99 -17.00
CA ARG A 60 6.24 6.34 -17.44
C ARG A 60 7.36 7.36 -17.23
N ASN A 61 8.56 6.87 -16.93
CA ASN A 61 9.76 7.70 -16.73
C ASN A 61 9.62 8.71 -15.57
N HIS A 62 8.86 8.36 -14.52
CA HIS A 62 8.49 9.23 -13.42
C HIS A 62 9.71 9.86 -12.74
N GLU A 63 10.72 9.04 -12.42
CA GLU A 63 11.92 9.49 -11.72
C GLU A 63 12.67 10.54 -12.56
N LYS A 64 12.81 10.31 -13.86
CA LYS A 64 13.52 11.23 -14.77
C LYS A 64 12.75 12.53 -15.01
N ILE A 65 11.43 12.46 -15.15
CA ILE A 65 10.57 13.64 -15.26
C ILE A 65 10.71 14.51 -14.00
N ALA A 66 10.72 13.89 -12.82
CA ALA A 66 10.87 14.61 -11.56
C ALA A 66 12.23 15.32 -11.42
N GLU A 67 13.32 14.77 -12.00
CA GLU A 67 14.63 15.42 -12.05
C GLU A 67 14.66 16.67 -12.92
N THR A 68 13.74 16.81 -13.88
CA THR A 68 13.63 17.99 -14.75
C THR A 68 12.61 19.03 -14.23
N ASN A 69 11.72 18.61 -13.35
CA ASN A 69 10.67 19.45 -12.78
C ASN A 69 11.11 20.10 -11.46
N SER A 70 10.54 21.28 -11.15
CA SER A 70 10.71 21.83 -9.80
C SER A 70 10.10 20.92 -8.74
N TYR A 71 10.58 20.99 -7.49
CA TYR A 71 10.05 20.22 -6.39
C TYR A 71 8.53 20.32 -6.26
N LEU A 72 7.98 21.52 -6.41
CA LEU A 72 6.53 21.74 -6.34
C LEU A 72 5.78 21.11 -7.53
N ALA A 73 6.32 21.20 -8.74
CA ALA A 73 5.69 20.66 -9.94
C ALA A 73 5.70 19.12 -9.97
N SER A 74 6.54 18.48 -9.17
CA SER A 74 6.61 17.03 -9.07
C SER A 74 5.52 16.42 -8.15
N ILE A 75 4.88 17.22 -7.28
CA ILE A 75 3.82 16.71 -6.36
C ILE A 75 2.68 16.01 -7.13
N PRO A 76 2.06 16.59 -8.18
CA PRO A 76 0.96 15.94 -8.89
C PRO A 76 1.33 14.58 -9.52
N TYR A 77 2.59 14.39 -9.87
CA TYR A 77 3.05 13.12 -10.43
C TYR A 77 3.02 12.01 -9.38
N THR A 78 3.28 12.33 -8.10
CA THR A 78 3.28 11.33 -7.04
C THR A 78 1.92 10.69 -6.83
N ASP A 79 0.80 11.40 -7.06
CA ASP A 79 -0.55 10.85 -7.02
C ASP A 79 -0.74 9.63 -7.92
N ARG A 80 0.04 9.54 -9.01
CA ARG A 80 -0.09 8.53 -10.06
C ARG A 80 0.87 7.35 -9.87
N LEU A 81 1.60 7.30 -8.77
CA LEU A 81 2.39 6.11 -8.40
C LEU A 81 1.44 4.99 -7.98
N ASP A 82 1.14 4.88 -6.72
CA ASP A 82 -0.03 4.12 -6.28
C ASP A 82 -1.27 5.00 -6.45
N TYR A 83 -1.96 4.87 -7.59
CA TYR A 83 -3.11 5.72 -7.91
C TYR A 83 -4.34 5.45 -7.02
N ILE A 84 -4.31 4.42 -6.19
CA ILE A 84 -5.31 4.18 -5.13
C ILE A 84 -4.97 5.03 -3.90
N CYS A 85 -3.68 5.19 -3.57
CA CYS A 85 -3.21 5.77 -2.31
C CYS A 85 -2.58 7.17 -2.48
N SER A 86 -3.19 8.06 -3.26
CA SER A 86 -2.61 9.37 -3.63
C SER A 86 -2.18 10.23 -2.43
N MET A 87 -2.95 10.25 -1.34
CA MET A 87 -2.63 11.05 -0.16
C MET A 87 -1.35 10.59 0.52
N THR A 88 -1.13 9.28 0.63
CA THR A 88 0.11 8.75 1.20
C THR A 88 1.29 8.97 0.28
N ASN A 89 1.12 8.87 -1.05
CA ASN A 89 2.18 9.18 -2.00
C ASN A 89 2.64 10.64 -1.88
N ASN A 90 1.69 11.57 -1.83
CA ASN A 90 2.01 12.97 -1.61
C ASN A 90 2.78 13.16 -0.31
N TRP A 91 2.32 12.51 0.79
CA TRP A 91 2.97 12.67 2.09
C TRP A 91 4.40 12.18 2.08
N ALA A 92 4.67 11.00 1.53
CA ALA A 92 6.03 10.45 1.45
C ALA A 92 7.01 11.40 0.74
N TYR A 93 6.58 11.94 -0.40
CA TYR A 93 7.38 12.91 -1.15
C TYR A 93 7.56 14.23 -0.42
N VAL A 94 6.45 14.79 0.07
CA VAL A 94 6.48 16.07 0.80
C VAL A 94 7.37 15.98 2.04
N LEU A 95 7.27 14.89 2.82
CA LEU A 95 8.13 14.61 3.96
C LEU A 95 9.62 14.57 3.57
N SER A 96 9.93 13.97 2.42
CA SER A 96 11.32 13.87 1.95
C SER A 96 11.91 15.22 1.60
N VAL A 97 11.13 16.07 0.93
CA VAL A 97 11.52 17.44 0.60
C VAL A 97 11.61 18.33 1.85
N GLU A 98 10.70 18.17 2.79
CA GLU A 98 10.73 18.87 4.09
C GLU A 98 12.00 18.53 4.88
N LYS A 99 12.38 17.23 4.92
CA LYS A 99 13.65 16.80 5.51
C LYS A 99 14.86 17.41 4.80
N LEU A 100 14.87 17.39 3.46
CA LEU A 100 15.97 17.91 2.65
C LEU A 100 16.16 19.42 2.82
N ALA A 101 15.07 20.16 2.91
CA ALA A 101 15.08 21.62 3.00
C ALA A 101 14.99 22.16 4.43
N GLY A 102 14.83 21.30 5.45
CA GLY A 102 14.66 21.69 6.86
C GLY A 102 13.41 22.54 7.08
N LEU A 103 12.30 22.21 6.41
CA LEU A 103 11.06 23.00 6.48
C LEU A 103 10.22 22.61 7.70
N PRO A 104 9.68 23.58 8.44
CA PRO A 104 8.70 23.32 9.49
C PRO A 104 7.33 22.97 8.89
N VAL A 105 6.53 22.23 9.66
CA VAL A 105 5.17 21.87 9.29
C VAL A 105 4.20 22.43 10.31
N ALA A 106 3.07 22.96 9.85
CA ALA A 106 2.02 23.47 10.73
C ALA A 106 1.39 22.33 11.54
N GLU A 107 1.21 22.53 12.84
CA GLU A 107 0.69 21.52 13.79
C GLU A 107 -0.66 20.94 13.32
N ARG A 108 -1.61 21.80 12.96
CA ARG A 108 -2.91 21.38 12.43
C ARG A 108 -2.79 20.52 11.16
N ALA A 109 -1.82 20.85 10.29
CA ALA A 109 -1.60 20.10 9.08
C ALA A 109 -1.07 18.67 9.35
N GLU A 110 -0.27 18.46 10.39
CA GLU A 110 0.17 17.12 10.79
C GLU A 110 -1.02 16.23 11.16
N TYR A 111 -2.01 16.75 11.91
CA TYR A 111 -3.23 15.99 12.20
C TYR A 111 -4.04 15.69 10.94
N ILE A 112 -4.19 16.66 10.03
CA ILE A 112 -4.88 16.45 8.76
C ILE A 112 -4.18 15.38 7.94
N ARG A 113 -2.84 15.38 7.86
CA ARG A 113 -2.05 14.37 7.15
C ARG A 113 -2.31 12.97 7.70
N VAL A 114 -2.33 12.80 9.03
CA VAL A 114 -2.66 11.52 9.65
C VAL A 114 -4.08 11.09 9.30
N ILE A 115 -5.05 12.00 9.41
CA ILE A 115 -6.45 11.69 9.12
C ILE A 115 -6.62 11.21 7.67
N VAL A 116 -6.10 11.94 6.69
CA VAL A 116 -6.24 11.56 5.28
C VAL A 116 -5.44 10.30 4.92
N ALA A 117 -4.30 10.05 5.59
CA ALA A 117 -3.53 8.83 5.39
C ALA A 117 -4.24 7.60 5.95
N GLU A 118 -4.86 7.69 7.13
CA GLU A 118 -5.60 6.57 7.71
C GLU A 118 -6.94 6.33 6.99
N LEU A 119 -7.62 7.36 6.48
CA LEU A 119 -8.74 7.20 5.55
C LEU A 119 -8.31 6.50 4.26
N THR A 120 -7.14 6.85 3.73
CA THR A 120 -6.56 6.16 2.56
C THR A 120 -6.28 4.68 2.86
N ARG A 121 -5.81 4.37 4.06
CA ARG A 121 -5.58 2.98 4.49
C ARG A 121 -6.89 2.19 4.57
N LEU A 122 -7.94 2.75 5.17
CA LEU A 122 -9.27 2.14 5.18
C LEU A 122 -9.78 1.86 3.76
N PHE A 123 -9.68 2.87 2.91
CA PHE A 123 -10.06 2.78 1.51
C PHE A 123 -9.31 1.67 0.76
N ASN A 124 -7.98 1.64 0.86
CA ASN A 124 -7.14 0.67 0.17
C ASN A 124 -7.41 -0.76 0.65
N HIS A 125 -7.43 -0.98 1.96
CA HIS A 125 -7.61 -2.32 2.51
C HIS A 125 -9.01 -2.88 2.24
N ALA A 126 -10.04 -2.04 2.24
CA ALA A 126 -11.38 -2.45 1.83
C ALA A 126 -11.42 -2.86 0.35
N CYS A 127 -10.77 -2.08 -0.54
CA CYS A 127 -10.66 -2.42 -1.95
C CYS A 127 -9.94 -3.76 -2.15
N LEU A 128 -8.80 -3.95 -1.50
CA LEU A 128 -8.06 -5.19 -1.60
C LEU A 128 -8.90 -6.38 -1.15
N ALA A 129 -9.54 -6.28 0.03
CA ALA A 129 -10.36 -7.36 0.55
C ALA A 129 -11.45 -7.76 -0.46
N GLY A 130 -12.09 -6.75 -1.09
CA GLY A 130 -13.09 -6.99 -2.13
C GLY A 130 -12.53 -7.68 -3.37
N PHE A 131 -11.38 -7.23 -3.89
CA PHE A 131 -10.73 -7.81 -5.06
C PHE A 131 -10.22 -9.23 -4.80
N LEU A 132 -9.53 -9.44 -3.68
CA LEU A 132 -9.01 -10.76 -3.31
C LEU A 132 -10.12 -11.82 -3.20
N LEU A 133 -11.25 -11.44 -2.60
CA LEU A 133 -12.41 -12.33 -2.50
C LEU A 133 -13.05 -12.62 -3.87
N GLN A 134 -13.03 -11.66 -4.78
CA GLN A 134 -13.45 -11.88 -6.15
C GLN A 134 -12.52 -12.85 -6.90
N ASP A 135 -11.21 -12.74 -6.71
CA ASP A 135 -10.23 -13.67 -7.28
C ASP A 135 -10.42 -15.10 -6.75
N MET A 136 -10.92 -15.24 -5.52
CA MET A 136 -11.30 -16.53 -4.94
C MET A 136 -12.63 -17.10 -5.46
N GLY A 137 -13.34 -16.36 -6.34
CA GLY A 137 -14.60 -16.79 -6.94
C GLY A 137 -15.87 -16.32 -6.22
N ALA A 138 -15.77 -15.38 -5.30
CA ALA A 138 -16.93 -14.85 -4.55
C ALA A 138 -17.77 -13.82 -5.35
N LEU A 139 -17.86 -13.96 -6.64
CA LEU A 139 -18.72 -13.30 -7.63
C LEU A 139 -19.34 -11.94 -7.22
N GLY A 140 -18.50 -10.91 -7.13
CA GLY A 140 -18.93 -9.50 -7.07
C GLY A 140 -19.51 -9.02 -5.73
N THR A 141 -20.16 -9.85 -4.94
CA THR A 141 -20.83 -9.42 -3.70
C THR A 141 -19.85 -8.77 -2.70
N PRO A 142 -18.72 -9.39 -2.31
CA PRO A 142 -17.77 -8.77 -1.39
C PRO A 142 -17.20 -7.45 -1.91
N LEU A 143 -16.91 -7.40 -3.21
CA LEU A 143 -16.41 -6.21 -3.87
C LEU A 143 -17.43 -5.06 -3.81
N MET A 144 -18.71 -5.34 -4.05
CA MET A 144 -19.79 -4.34 -3.97
C MET A 144 -19.96 -3.79 -2.55
N TYR A 145 -19.87 -4.66 -1.52
CA TYR A 145 -19.91 -4.23 -0.12
C TYR A 145 -18.71 -3.32 0.22
N ALA A 146 -17.51 -3.70 -0.17
CA ALA A 146 -16.31 -2.92 0.05
C ALA A 146 -16.37 -1.56 -0.67
N PHE A 147 -16.85 -1.55 -1.93
CA PHE A 147 -16.95 -0.33 -2.72
C PHE A 147 -18.00 0.64 -2.21
N ARG A 148 -19.09 0.16 -1.63
CA ARG A 148 -20.07 1.02 -0.97
C ARG A 148 -19.44 1.88 0.14
N GLU A 149 -18.57 1.29 0.96
CA GLU A 149 -17.88 2.02 2.01
C GLU A 149 -16.74 2.89 1.46
N ARG A 150 -16.05 2.41 0.43
CA ARG A 150 -15.07 3.16 -0.33
C ARG A 150 -15.61 4.49 -0.83
N GLU A 151 -16.78 4.49 -1.46
CA GLU A 151 -17.39 5.70 -2.06
C GLU A 151 -17.54 6.82 -1.04
N LYS A 152 -17.93 6.52 0.19
CA LYS A 152 -18.03 7.52 1.27
C LYS A 152 -16.73 8.25 1.55
N ILE A 153 -15.60 7.53 1.48
CA ILE A 153 -14.25 8.13 1.66
C ILE A 153 -13.87 8.96 0.43
N LEU A 154 -14.20 8.50 -0.77
CA LEU A 154 -13.94 9.25 -1.99
C LEU A 154 -14.73 10.56 -2.04
N ASP A 155 -15.98 10.59 -1.56
CA ASP A 155 -16.79 11.81 -1.45
C ASP A 155 -16.12 12.81 -0.48
N LEU A 156 -15.54 12.33 0.64
CA LEU A 156 -14.74 13.16 1.54
C LEU A 156 -13.51 13.75 0.83
N PHE A 157 -12.78 12.95 0.07
CA PHE A 157 -11.60 13.41 -0.66
C PHE A 157 -11.97 14.41 -1.75
N GLU A 158 -13.06 14.20 -2.46
CA GLU A 158 -13.58 15.13 -3.46
C GLU A 158 -13.98 16.47 -2.84
N SER A 159 -14.70 16.44 -1.73
CA SER A 159 -15.09 17.67 -1.01
C SER A 159 -13.89 18.46 -0.48
N LEU A 160 -12.77 17.77 -0.17
CA LEU A 160 -11.56 18.39 0.34
C LEU A 160 -10.63 18.92 -0.75
N SER A 161 -10.48 18.18 -1.83
CA SER A 161 -9.44 18.43 -2.84
C SER A 161 -9.98 18.81 -4.22
N GLY A 162 -11.27 18.56 -4.48
CA GLY A 162 -11.90 18.66 -5.78
C GLY A 162 -11.67 17.43 -6.67
N SER A 163 -11.04 16.38 -6.15
CA SER A 163 -10.78 15.14 -6.86
C SER A 163 -11.00 13.93 -5.96
N ARG A 164 -11.63 12.89 -6.52
CA ARG A 164 -11.91 11.65 -5.81
C ARG A 164 -10.66 10.85 -5.47
N MET A 165 -9.68 10.79 -6.37
CA MET A 165 -8.51 9.92 -6.27
C MET A 165 -7.18 10.67 -6.42
N MET A 166 -7.01 11.52 -7.44
CA MET A 166 -5.77 12.29 -7.68
C MET A 166 -5.84 13.62 -6.93
N CYS A 167 -5.73 13.56 -5.61
CA CYS A 167 -6.10 14.66 -4.72
C CYS A 167 -5.13 15.83 -4.75
N ASN A 168 -3.83 15.58 -4.94
CA ASN A 168 -2.80 16.62 -4.97
C ASN A 168 -2.99 17.66 -3.85
N TYR A 169 -3.20 17.18 -2.61
CA TYR A 169 -3.67 17.99 -1.50
C TYR A 169 -2.55 18.44 -0.56
N LEU A 170 -1.60 17.54 -0.26
CA LEU A 170 -0.51 17.85 0.66
C LEU A 170 0.55 18.75 0.00
N ARG A 171 1.15 19.63 0.80
CA ARG A 171 2.16 20.61 0.37
C ARG A 171 3.31 20.66 1.36
N PHE A 172 4.45 21.18 0.93
CA PHE A 172 5.58 21.45 1.82
C PHE A 172 5.17 22.41 2.92
N GLY A 173 5.35 22.04 4.17
CA GLY A 173 4.97 22.82 5.34
C GLY A 173 3.50 22.74 5.72
N GLY A 174 2.69 21.91 5.05
CA GLY A 174 1.27 21.75 5.41
C GLY A 174 0.37 21.15 4.35
N CYS A 175 -0.81 21.73 4.19
CA CYS A 175 -1.87 21.33 3.26
C CYS A 175 -2.28 22.48 2.36
N ARG A 176 -2.92 22.19 1.22
CA ARG A 176 -3.37 23.18 0.24
C ARG A 176 -4.44 24.12 0.80
N CYS A 177 -5.38 23.60 1.56
CA CYS A 177 -6.47 24.33 2.19
C CYS A 177 -6.87 23.62 3.49
N ASP A 178 -7.64 24.31 4.34
CA ASP A 178 -8.19 23.71 5.56
C ASP A 178 -9.38 22.82 5.24
N LEU A 179 -9.79 22.04 6.24
CA LEU A 179 -10.96 21.17 6.18
C LEU A 179 -12.24 22.01 6.00
N PRO A 180 -13.14 21.66 5.09
CA PRO A 180 -14.45 22.29 5.00
C PRO A 180 -15.25 22.17 6.30
N ALA A 181 -16.20 23.08 6.52
CA ALA A 181 -17.08 23.00 7.68
C ALA A 181 -17.85 21.67 7.71
N GLY A 182 -17.89 20.99 8.85
CA GLY A 182 -18.55 19.70 9.03
C GLY A 182 -17.79 18.48 8.46
N TRP A 183 -16.64 18.71 7.80
CA TRP A 183 -15.87 17.61 7.18
C TRP A 183 -15.32 16.63 8.23
N LEU A 184 -14.81 17.15 9.33
CA LEU A 184 -14.21 16.34 10.39
C LEU A 184 -15.26 15.45 11.10
N GLU A 185 -16.43 15.99 11.35
CA GLU A 185 -17.57 15.27 11.90
C GLU A 185 -18.04 14.17 10.97
N GLN A 186 -18.07 14.44 9.66
CA GLN A 186 -18.42 13.46 8.64
C GLN A 186 -17.37 12.35 8.56
N ALA A 187 -16.08 12.68 8.60
CA ALA A 187 -14.99 11.71 8.63
C ALA A 187 -15.06 10.80 9.87
N ALA A 188 -15.31 11.40 11.05
CA ALA A 188 -15.47 10.64 12.30
C ALA A 188 -16.69 9.70 12.25
N LYS A 189 -17.81 10.14 11.66
CA LYS A 189 -19.00 9.31 11.44
C LYS A 189 -18.70 8.13 10.51
N ILE A 190 -18.04 8.38 9.37
CA ILE A 190 -17.65 7.31 8.43
C ILE A 190 -16.75 6.30 9.13
N ALA A 191 -15.75 6.75 9.91
CA ALA A 191 -14.88 5.87 10.67
C ALA A 191 -15.66 5.00 11.68
N ALA A 192 -16.64 5.57 12.38
CA ALA A 192 -17.50 4.82 13.29
C ALA A 192 -18.40 3.80 12.57
N ASP A 193 -18.97 4.17 11.44
CA ASP A 193 -19.77 3.28 10.59
C ASP A 193 -18.94 2.15 9.99
N PHE A 194 -17.65 2.41 9.75
CA PHE A 194 -16.72 1.42 9.22
C PHE A 194 -16.50 0.23 10.17
N VAL A 195 -16.60 0.43 11.48
CA VAL A 195 -16.55 -0.69 12.45
C VAL A 195 -17.69 -1.67 12.21
N ARG A 196 -18.91 -1.17 12.03
CA ARG A 196 -20.09 -2.01 11.75
C ARG A 196 -19.95 -2.75 10.41
N PHE A 197 -19.40 -2.07 9.41
CA PHE A 197 -19.08 -2.71 8.14
C PHE A 197 -18.08 -3.87 8.33
N LEU A 198 -17.00 -3.66 9.08
CA LEU A 198 -16.01 -4.71 9.35
C LEU A 198 -16.62 -5.91 10.09
N ASP A 199 -17.47 -5.66 11.10
CA ASP A 199 -18.14 -6.75 11.83
C ASP A 199 -19.03 -7.58 10.89
N GLN A 200 -19.80 -6.93 10.01
CA GLN A 200 -20.62 -7.61 9.01
C GLN A 200 -19.79 -8.35 7.97
N PHE A 201 -18.71 -7.73 7.50
CA PHE A 201 -17.82 -8.28 6.49
C PHE A 201 -17.08 -9.52 7.01
N GLU A 202 -16.58 -9.48 8.23
CA GLU A 202 -15.95 -10.62 8.89
C GLU A 202 -16.94 -11.78 9.12
N ALA A 203 -18.12 -11.48 9.66
CA ALA A 203 -19.13 -12.50 9.90
C ALA A 203 -19.61 -13.20 8.63
N LEU A 204 -19.66 -12.47 7.51
CA LEU A 204 -20.12 -13.02 6.23
C LEU A 204 -19.02 -13.79 5.49
N LEU A 205 -17.78 -13.36 5.59
CA LEU A 205 -16.72 -13.78 4.67
C LEU A 205 -15.54 -14.45 5.37
N SER A 206 -15.02 -13.91 6.49
CA SER A 206 -13.80 -14.43 7.10
C SER A 206 -13.97 -15.84 7.67
N GLU A 207 -15.19 -16.21 8.05
CA GLU A 207 -15.53 -17.56 8.53
C GLU A 207 -16.02 -18.51 7.41
N ASN A 208 -16.04 -18.03 6.16
CA ASN A 208 -16.49 -18.86 5.03
C ASN A 208 -15.50 -19.99 4.75
N GLU A 209 -15.98 -21.24 4.71
CA GLU A 209 -15.15 -22.43 4.53
C GLU A 209 -14.38 -22.42 3.19
N ILE A 210 -15.00 -21.92 2.11
CA ILE A 210 -14.37 -21.84 0.79
C ILE A 210 -13.20 -20.83 0.83
N LEU A 211 -13.42 -19.68 1.44
CA LEU A 211 -12.37 -18.66 1.59
C LEU A 211 -11.18 -19.23 2.38
N ARG A 212 -11.47 -19.88 3.50
CA ARG A 212 -10.41 -20.49 4.33
C ARG A 212 -9.66 -21.60 3.58
N ALA A 213 -10.37 -22.50 2.92
CA ALA A 213 -9.77 -23.57 2.13
C ALA A 213 -8.90 -23.05 0.96
N ARG A 214 -9.25 -21.90 0.38
CA ARG A 214 -8.50 -21.29 -0.73
C ARG A 214 -7.37 -20.34 -0.28
N SER A 215 -7.24 -20.07 1.01
CA SER A 215 -6.29 -19.06 1.50
C SER A 215 -5.39 -19.56 2.63
N GLU A 216 -5.85 -20.49 3.47
CA GLU A 216 -5.03 -21.07 4.54
C GLU A 216 -3.99 -22.02 3.96
N GLY A 217 -2.72 -21.78 4.29
CA GLY A 217 -1.58 -22.56 3.80
C GLY A 217 -1.21 -22.28 2.34
N VAL A 218 -1.91 -21.38 1.65
CA VAL A 218 -1.62 -20.99 0.26
C VAL A 218 -0.66 -19.80 0.22
N GLY A 219 0.39 -19.89 -0.61
CA GLY A 219 1.36 -18.81 -0.83
C GLY A 219 2.04 -18.37 0.46
N VAL A 220 2.54 -19.31 1.24
CA VAL A 220 3.24 -19.03 2.50
C VAL A 220 4.53 -18.26 2.20
N LEU A 221 4.71 -17.13 2.88
CA LEU A 221 5.93 -16.34 2.88
C LEU A 221 6.66 -16.54 4.21
N PRO A 222 7.73 -17.32 4.24
CA PRO A 222 8.51 -17.54 5.45
C PRO A 222 9.13 -16.23 5.96
N ARG A 223 9.20 -16.09 7.28
CA ARG A 223 9.72 -14.89 7.94
C ARG A 223 11.11 -14.48 7.43
N ASP A 224 12.02 -15.44 7.35
CA ASP A 224 13.41 -15.15 6.96
C ASP A 224 13.50 -14.70 5.51
N LEU A 225 12.72 -15.33 4.61
CA LEU A 225 12.64 -14.91 3.22
C LEU A 225 12.05 -13.48 3.12
N ALA A 226 10.97 -13.20 3.85
CA ALA A 226 10.34 -11.89 3.87
C ALA A 226 11.32 -10.77 4.29
N VAL A 227 12.11 -11.03 5.34
CA VAL A 227 13.12 -10.08 5.83
C VAL A 227 14.27 -9.92 4.84
N ASN A 228 14.80 -11.02 4.31
CA ASN A 228 15.94 -11.01 3.39
C ASN A 228 15.62 -10.33 2.05
N ALA A 229 14.38 -10.50 1.55
CA ALA A 229 13.91 -9.85 0.34
C ALA A 229 13.50 -8.37 0.55
N GLY A 230 13.49 -7.89 1.81
CA GLY A 230 13.10 -6.51 2.14
C GLY A 230 11.60 -6.24 1.99
N VAL A 231 10.77 -7.27 2.10
CA VAL A 231 9.30 -7.14 2.12
C VAL A 231 8.86 -6.26 3.28
N THR A 232 7.84 -5.45 3.09
CA THR A 232 7.32 -4.52 4.10
C THR A 232 5.79 -4.51 4.11
N GLY A 233 5.22 -3.81 5.09
CA GLY A 233 3.78 -3.64 5.20
C GLY A 233 3.05 -4.90 5.66
N PRO A 234 1.77 -5.06 5.27
CA PRO A 234 0.95 -6.20 5.67
C PRO A 234 1.54 -7.55 5.29
N GLY A 235 2.29 -7.66 4.18
CA GLY A 235 2.99 -8.88 3.77
C GLY A 235 4.00 -9.32 4.81
N LEU A 236 4.85 -8.42 5.28
CA LEU A 236 5.86 -8.70 6.32
C LEU A 236 5.20 -9.01 7.67
N ARG A 237 4.16 -8.27 8.04
CA ARG A 237 3.42 -8.47 9.30
C ARG A 237 2.66 -9.78 9.32
N ALA A 238 2.14 -10.24 8.18
CA ALA A 238 1.54 -11.55 8.05
C ALA A 238 2.53 -12.69 8.36
N SER A 239 3.81 -12.50 8.02
CA SER A 239 4.91 -13.42 8.35
C SER A 239 5.43 -13.28 9.80
N GLY A 240 4.69 -12.60 10.68
CA GLY A 240 4.98 -12.50 12.11
C GLY A 240 6.07 -11.49 12.49
N VAL A 241 6.46 -10.60 11.60
CA VAL A 241 7.48 -9.56 11.88
C VAL A 241 6.82 -8.27 12.36
N ASN A 242 7.11 -7.89 13.58
CA ASN A 242 6.58 -6.64 14.18
C ASN A 242 7.36 -5.43 13.67
N TYR A 243 7.04 -5.00 12.45
CA TYR A 243 7.64 -3.83 11.82
C TYR A 243 6.57 -2.94 11.18
N ASP A 244 6.48 -1.71 11.66
CA ASP A 244 5.56 -0.68 11.17
C ASP A 244 6.25 0.68 11.36
N LEU A 245 6.43 1.41 10.28
CA LEU A 245 7.15 2.69 10.28
C LEU A 245 6.49 3.75 11.17
N ARG A 246 5.17 3.68 11.35
CA ARG A 246 4.43 4.55 12.27
C ARG A 246 4.89 4.39 13.73
N LYS A 247 5.45 3.22 14.09
CA LYS A 247 6.02 2.92 15.42
C LYS A 247 7.53 3.04 15.48
N VAL A 248 8.22 2.62 14.40
CA VAL A 248 9.70 2.56 14.35
C VAL A 248 10.29 3.93 14.07
N ASP A 249 9.87 4.60 12.99
CA ASP A 249 10.39 5.90 12.59
C ASP A 249 9.65 7.08 13.22
N ARG A 250 8.43 6.85 13.68
CA ARG A 250 7.57 7.86 14.35
C ARG A 250 7.48 9.16 13.56
N TYR A 251 7.39 9.07 12.23
CA TYR A 251 7.27 10.23 11.36
C TYR A 251 5.94 10.98 11.59
N GLY A 252 5.93 12.28 11.28
CA GLY A 252 4.79 13.12 11.59
C GLY A 252 4.53 13.14 13.11
N ILE A 253 3.29 12.85 13.47
CA ILE A 253 2.83 12.82 14.87
C ILE A 253 2.26 11.47 15.31
N TYR A 254 2.66 10.37 14.64
CA TYR A 254 2.13 9.03 14.97
C TYR A 254 2.47 8.54 16.37
N ASP A 255 3.50 9.06 17.00
CA ASP A 255 3.88 8.79 18.38
C ASP A 255 2.83 9.24 19.40
N ARG A 256 1.93 10.15 19.01
CA ARG A 256 0.83 10.66 19.87
C ARG A 256 -0.37 9.70 19.92
N PHE A 257 -0.48 8.75 18.99
CA PHE A 257 -1.64 7.87 18.86
C PHE A 257 -1.41 6.47 19.44
N LYS A 258 -2.43 5.98 20.12
CA LYS A 258 -2.43 4.62 20.68
C LYS A 258 -3.10 3.67 19.69
N PHE A 259 -2.32 2.75 19.16
CA PHE A 259 -2.78 1.66 18.29
C PHE A 259 -1.84 0.47 18.41
N ARG A 260 -2.31 -0.71 17.98
CA ARG A 260 -1.51 -1.94 17.93
C ARG A 260 -1.06 -2.20 16.50
N VAL A 261 0.00 -2.98 16.35
CA VAL A 261 0.45 -3.52 15.07
C VAL A 261 -0.06 -4.96 14.97
N PRO A 262 -1.03 -5.26 14.11
CA PRO A 262 -1.51 -6.62 13.91
C PRO A 262 -0.44 -7.50 13.28
N LEU A 263 -0.36 -8.76 13.72
CA LEU A 263 0.60 -9.74 13.21
C LEU A 263 -0.11 -11.04 12.85
N GLY A 264 0.28 -11.62 11.72
CA GLY A 264 -0.03 -13.00 11.37
C GLY A 264 0.97 -13.98 12.00
N GLN A 265 0.81 -15.26 11.71
CA GLN A 265 1.66 -16.33 12.22
C GLN A 265 2.20 -17.24 11.12
N ARG A 266 1.39 -17.50 10.08
CA ARG A 266 1.69 -18.45 9.00
C ARG A 266 2.34 -17.79 7.79
N GLY A 267 2.05 -16.50 7.56
CA GLY A 267 2.49 -15.77 6.37
C GLY A 267 1.79 -16.19 5.08
N ASP A 268 0.63 -16.84 5.16
CA ASP A 268 -0.19 -17.26 4.03
C ASP A 268 -1.13 -16.16 3.53
N VAL A 269 -1.91 -16.45 2.51
CA VAL A 269 -2.90 -15.52 1.94
C VAL A 269 -3.92 -15.10 3.00
N PHE A 270 -4.37 -16.03 3.85
CA PHE A 270 -5.35 -15.73 4.89
C PHE A 270 -4.79 -14.76 5.93
N ASP A 271 -3.56 -14.95 6.39
CA ASP A 271 -2.92 -14.03 7.32
C ASP A 271 -2.73 -12.63 6.69
N ARG A 272 -2.35 -12.55 5.40
CA ARG A 272 -2.25 -11.26 4.68
C ARG A 272 -3.60 -10.55 4.57
N TYR A 273 -4.68 -11.30 4.40
CA TYR A 273 -6.04 -10.76 4.43
C TYR A 273 -6.41 -10.27 5.84
N MET A 274 -6.27 -11.14 6.86
CA MET A 274 -6.65 -10.83 8.24
C MET A 274 -5.87 -9.66 8.85
N VAL A 275 -4.57 -9.57 8.57
CA VAL A 275 -3.75 -8.43 9.02
C VAL A 275 -4.37 -7.11 8.53
N ARG A 276 -4.82 -7.04 7.27
CA ARG A 276 -5.44 -5.82 6.74
C ARG A 276 -6.80 -5.52 7.36
N ILE A 277 -7.61 -6.54 7.63
CA ILE A 277 -8.88 -6.36 8.38
C ILE A 277 -8.59 -5.77 9.76
N LEU A 278 -7.62 -6.29 10.47
CA LEU A 278 -7.24 -5.80 11.79
C LEU A 278 -6.59 -4.40 11.72
N GLU A 279 -5.81 -4.10 10.69
CA GLU A 279 -5.25 -2.76 10.47
C GLU A 279 -6.33 -1.72 10.22
N MET A 280 -7.42 -2.06 9.52
CA MET A 280 -8.56 -1.14 9.38
C MET A 280 -9.18 -0.81 10.73
N ARG A 281 -9.30 -1.77 11.66
CA ARG A 281 -9.78 -1.52 13.02
C ARG A 281 -8.85 -0.59 13.80
N GLU A 282 -7.55 -0.73 13.63
CA GLU A 282 -6.57 0.18 14.28
C GLU A 282 -6.58 1.57 13.64
N SER A 283 -6.75 1.68 12.32
CA SER A 283 -6.91 2.96 11.62
C SER A 283 -8.11 3.75 12.11
N VAL A 284 -9.25 3.09 12.36
CA VAL A 284 -10.42 3.74 12.97
C VAL A 284 -10.09 4.33 14.35
N LYS A 285 -9.30 3.63 15.17
CA LYS A 285 -8.87 4.16 16.49
C LYS A 285 -7.96 5.37 16.35
N ILE A 286 -7.06 5.38 15.38
CA ILE A 286 -6.20 6.54 15.09
C ILE A 286 -7.05 7.72 14.64
N LEU A 287 -7.98 7.49 13.71
CA LEU A 287 -8.90 8.52 13.21
C LEU A 287 -9.72 9.16 14.34
N ALA A 288 -10.28 8.35 15.24
CA ALA A 288 -11.06 8.85 16.37
C ALA A 288 -10.21 9.72 17.32
N GLN A 289 -8.95 9.36 17.56
CA GLN A 289 -8.03 10.13 18.38
C GLN A 289 -7.63 11.43 17.65
N ALA A 290 -7.25 11.34 16.37
CA ALA A 290 -6.84 12.50 15.59
C ALA A 290 -7.96 13.52 15.43
N ALA A 291 -9.20 13.06 15.15
CA ALA A 291 -10.36 13.93 15.00
C ALA A 291 -10.73 14.67 16.31
N ARG A 292 -10.53 14.02 17.47
CA ARG A 292 -10.76 14.63 18.78
C ARG A 292 -9.70 15.67 19.14
N ASP A 293 -8.43 15.37 18.83
CA ASP A 293 -7.27 16.09 19.37
C ASP A 293 -6.71 17.15 18.39
N ILE A 294 -7.27 17.26 17.18
CA ILE A 294 -6.83 18.23 16.16
C ILE A 294 -6.97 19.67 16.65
N PRO A 295 -5.88 20.46 16.72
CA PRO A 295 -5.93 21.84 17.19
C PRO A 295 -6.53 22.78 16.12
N ALA A 296 -7.02 23.93 16.58
CA ALA A 296 -7.24 25.07 15.69
C ALA A 296 -5.89 25.68 15.25
N GLY A 297 -5.85 26.33 14.10
CA GLY A 297 -4.64 26.99 13.64
C GLY A 297 -4.45 27.00 12.13
N ALA A 298 -3.28 27.43 11.70
CA ALA A 298 -2.93 27.44 10.27
C ALA A 298 -2.67 26.03 9.75
N VAL A 299 -3.04 25.77 8.51
CA VAL A 299 -2.78 24.50 7.81
C VAL A 299 -1.53 24.55 6.93
N MET A 300 -0.86 25.68 6.90
CA MET A 300 0.40 25.93 6.19
C MET A 300 1.29 26.77 7.09
N ASP A 301 2.53 26.36 7.28
CA ASP A 301 3.50 27.17 8.03
C ASP A 301 3.82 28.44 7.21
N PRO A 302 3.65 29.65 7.78
CA PRO A 302 3.85 30.93 7.06
C PRO A 302 5.31 31.18 6.66
N LYS A 303 6.27 30.47 7.23
CA LYS A 303 7.68 30.58 6.88
C LYS A 303 8.02 29.83 5.58
N VAL A 304 7.15 28.92 5.13
CA VAL A 304 7.40 28.09 3.96
C VAL A 304 6.98 28.82 2.69
N LYS A 305 7.97 29.06 1.80
CA LYS A 305 7.74 29.64 0.48
C LYS A 305 7.75 28.52 -0.56
N LEU A 306 6.59 28.17 -1.09
CA LEU A 306 6.44 27.07 -2.04
C LEU A 306 7.10 27.35 -3.40
N ARG A 307 7.00 28.60 -3.88
CA ARG A 307 7.60 28.99 -5.16
C ARG A 307 9.11 29.18 -5.02
N ASN A 308 9.85 28.69 -6.00
CA ASN A 308 11.31 28.78 -6.05
C ASN A 308 12.03 28.11 -4.88
N LEU A 309 11.47 27.01 -4.37
CA LEU A 309 12.16 26.20 -3.38
C LEU A 309 13.48 25.68 -3.94
N ARG A 310 14.59 25.95 -3.22
CA ARG A 310 15.94 25.50 -3.55
C ARG A 310 16.57 24.95 -2.27
N PRO A 311 16.41 23.68 -1.97
CA PRO A 311 17.10 23.05 -0.86
C PRO A 311 18.60 23.20 -1.04
N LYS A 312 19.33 23.38 0.05
CA LYS A 312 20.81 23.37 0.00
C LYS A 312 21.30 22.04 -0.59
N ALA A 313 22.52 22.06 -1.14
CA ALA A 313 23.17 20.82 -1.57
C ALA A 313 23.22 19.83 -0.42
N GLY A 314 22.79 18.61 -0.69
CA GLY A 314 22.66 17.53 0.31
C GLY A 314 21.70 16.45 -0.16
N GLU A 315 21.46 15.49 0.71
CA GLU A 315 20.58 14.36 0.43
C GLU A 315 19.61 14.08 1.58
N ALA A 316 18.47 13.50 1.28
CA ALA A 316 17.51 13.06 2.27
C ALA A 316 16.75 11.82 1.79
N TYR A 317 16.48 10.91 2.72
CA TYR A 317 15.55 9.82 2.55
C TYR A 317 14.36 10.04 3.49
N GLY A 318 13.19 10.23 2.92
CA GLY A 318 11.93 10.27 3.63
C GLY A 318 11.12 9.02 3.29
N ARG A 319 10.50 8.41 4.30
CA ARG A 319 9.66 7.23 4.13
C ARG A 319 8.47 7.25 5.08
N ILE A 320 7.41 6.59 4.66
CA ILE A 320 6.19 6.42 5.44
C ILE A 320 5.67 4.99 5.31
N GLU A 321 4.79 4.60 6.23
CA GLU A 321 3.99 3.38 6.11
C GLU A 321 2.77 3.66 5.22
N SER A 322 2.89 3.37 3.91
CA SER A 322 1.72 3.37 3.03
C SER A 322 0.85 2.13 3.33
N PRO A 323 -0.40 2.04 2.83
CA PRO A 323 -1.22 0.85 3.02
C PRO A 323 -0.57 -0.45 2.53
N LYS A 324 0.32 -0.38 1.55
CA LYS A 324 1.01 -1.52 0.93
C LYS A 324 2.38 -1.82 1.56
N GLY A 325 2.90 -0.89 2.37
CA GLY A 325 4.19 -1.01 3.05
C GLY A 325 5.03 0.25 2.97
N GLU A 326 6.32 0.11 3.13
CA GLU A 326 7.25 1.24 3.10
C GLU A 326 7.30 1.90 1.72
N LEU A 327 6.80 3.12 1.64
CA LEU A 327 6.99 4.02 0.51
C LEU A 327 8.02 5.09 0.87
N GLY A 328 9.09 5.18 0.10
CA GLY A 328 10.17 6.12 0.35
C GLY A 328 10.62 6.89 -0.87
N PHE A 329 11.11 8.12 -0.63
CA PHE A 329 11.74 8.95 -1.64
C PHE A 329 13.15 9.35 -1.19
N TYR A 330 14.12 8.99 -2.00
CA TYR A 330 15.49 9.43 -1.84
C TYR A 330 15.77 10.57 -2.82
N LEU A 331 16.16 11.71 -2.28
CA LEU A 331 16.37 12.96 -3.02
C LEU A 331 17.77 13.47 -2.80
N ILE A 332 18.42 13.90 -3.88
CA ILE A 332 19.69 14.65 -3.84
C ILE A 332 19.45 16.03 -4.42
N SER A 333 19.89 17.07 -3.75
CA SER A 333 19.91 18.46 -4.22
C SER A 333 21.34 18.95 -4.41
N ASP A 334 21.57 19.68 -5.50
CA ASP A 334 22.79 20.43 -5.77
C ASP A 334 22.67 21.93 -5.41
N GLY A 335 21.54 22.33 -4.81
CA GLY A 335 21.18 23.72 -4.55
C GLY A 335 20.34 24.36 -5.66
N GLY A 336 20.03 23.61 -6.70
CA GLY A 336 19.18 24.03 -7.83
C GLY A 336 17.69 24.02 -7.52
N PRO A 337 16.86 24.44 -8.49
CA PRO A 337 15.41 24.44 -8.38
C PRO A 337 14.78 23.07 -8.62
N THR A 338 15.53 22.11 -9.10
CA THR A 338 15.14 20.73 -9.43
C THR A 338 15.99 19.75 -8.64
N PRO A 339 15.50 18.55 -8.30
CA PRO A 339 16.35 17.54 -7.69
C PRO A 339 17.41 17.06 -8.68
N TRP A 340 18.68 16.93 -8.21
CA TRP A 340 19.74 16.27 -8.96
C TRP A 340 19.45 14.78 -9.17
N ARG A 341 18.95 14.12 -8.11
CA ARG A 341 18.47 12.74 -8.16
C ARG A 341 17.15 12.61 -7.43
N TYR A 342 16.25 11.87 -8.06
CA TYR A 342 14.95 11.51 -7.52
C TYR A 342 14.78 10.00 -7.65
N ARG A 343 14.73 9.30 -6.53
CA ARG A 343 14.57 7.84 -6.49
C ARG A 343 13.39 7.45 -5.61
N ILE A 344 12.58 6.53 -6.11
CA ILE A 344 11.43 6.00 -5.39
C ILE A 344 11.74 4.58 -4.91
N ARG A 345 11.42 4.30 -3.66
CA ARG A 345 11.32 2.95 -3.13
C ARG A 345 9.83 2.61 -3.00
N PRO A 346 9.23 1.92 -3.98
CA PRO A 346 7.84 1.53 -3.93
C PRO A 346 7.67 0.18 -3.22
N PRO A 347 6.67 0.02 -2.34
CA PRO A 347 6.45 -1.25 -1.66
C PRO A 347 6.06 -2.37 -2.61
N SER A 348 5.20 -2.12 -3.60
CA SER A 348 4.70 -3.16 -4.52
C SER A 348 5.82 -3.83 -5.31
N LEU A 349 6.82 -3.09 -5.81
CA LEU A 349 7.94 -3.68 -6.55
C LEU A 349 8.76 -4.63 -5.67
N ILE A 350 9.07 -4.18 -4.44
CA ILE A 350 9.86 -5.00 -3.51
C ILE A 350 9.06 -6.25 -3.08
N ASN A 351 7.78 -6.08 -2.77
CA ASN A 351 6.94 -7.19 -2.35
C ASN A 351 6.71 -8.21 -3.49
N LEU A 352 6.81 -7.80 -4.76
CA LEU A 352 6.74 -8.71 -5.91
C LEU A 352 7.97 -9.58 -6.09
N THR A 353 9.11 -9.25 -5.49
CA THR A 353 10.35 -10.05 -5.66
C THR A 353 10.24 -11.46 -5.09
N VAL A 354 9.31 -11.70 -4.15
CA VAL A 354 9.06 -13.01 -3.54
C VAL A 354 7.88 -13.77 -4.17
N LEU A 355 7.31 -13.26 -5.27
CA LEU A 355 6.13 -13.85 -5.90
C LEU A 355 6.41 -15.27 -6.39
N GLU A 356 7.56 -15.51 -7.05
CA GLU A 356 7.95 -16.84 -7.51
C GLU A 356 8.00 -17.82 -6.34
N ASP A 357 8.74 -17.49 -5.29
CA ASP A 357 8.90 -18.35 -4.11
C ASP A 357 7.57 -18.75 -3.47
N MET A 358 6.61 -17.81 -3.43
CA MET A 358 5.27 -18.06 -2.89
C MET A 358 4.38 -18.92 -3.81
N CYS A 359 4.67 -18.96 -5.12
CA CYS A 359 3.84 -19.67 -6.11
C CYS A 359 4.34 -21.09 -6.42
N LEU A 360 5.61 -21.39 -6.18
CA LEU A 360 6.18 -22.70 -6.49
C LEU A 360 5.43 -23.83 -5.79
N GLY A 361 5.07 -24.89 -6.54
CA GLY A 361 4.34 -26.05 -6.02
C GLY A 361 2.84 -25.84 -5.84
N HIS A 362 2.32 -24.62 -6.02
CA HIS A 362 0.89 -24.31 -6.02
C HIS A 362 0.27 -24.48 -7.40
N THR A 363 -1.05 -24.44 -7.48
CA THR A 363 -1.77 -24.49 -8.76
C THR A 363 -1.79 -23.12 -9.45
N ILE A 364 -2.02 -23.14 -10.78
CA ILE A 364 -2.18 -21.88 -11.53
C ILE A 364 -3.32 -20.99 -10.99
N ALA A 365 -4.38 -21.60 -10.46
CA ALA A 365 -5.48 -20.88 -9.83
C ALA A 365 -5.04 -20.17 -8.54
N ASP A 366 -4.09 -20.74 -7.81
CA ASP A 366 -3.55 -20.12 -6.59
C ASP A 366 -2.61 -18.96 -6.89
N VAL A 367 -1.93 -18.97 -8.06
CA VAL A 367 -1.08 -17.84 -8.49
C VAL A 367 -1.84 -16.52 -8.46
N VAL A 368 -3.09 -16.52 -8.93
CA VAL A 368 -3.94 -15.32 -8.96
C VAL A 368 -4.22 -14.82 -7.55
N ILE A 369 -4.57 -15.71 -6.65
CA ILE A 369 -4.88 -15.39 -5.25
C ILE A 369 -3.63 -14.93 -4.49
N ILE A 370 -2.50 -15.58 -4.73
CA ILE A 370 -1.21 -15.22 -4.13
C ILE A 370 -0.83 -13.80 -4.58
N LEU A 371 -0.88 -13.52 -5.87
CA LEU A 371 -0.61 -12.19 -6.45
C LEU A 371 -1.56 -11.14 -5.86
N GLY A 372 -2.87 -11.41 -5.87
CA GLY A 372 -3.88 -10.52 -5.31
C GLY A 372 -3.62 -10.17 -3.85
N SER A 373 -3.15 -11.14 -3.05
CA SER A 373 -2.85 -10.93 -1.63
C SER A 373 -1.68 -10.00 -1.33
N ILE A 374 -0.77 -9.77 -2.31
CA ILE A 374 0.35 -8.82 -2.17
C ILE A 374 -0.15 -7.38 -2.22
N ASP A 375 -1.27 -7.10 -2.92
CA ASP A 375 -1.83 -5.76 -3.08
C ASP A 375 -0.94 -4.85 -3.95
N ILE A 376 -0.64 -5.29 -5.14
CA ILE A 376 0.21 -4.51 -6.05
C ILE A 376 -0.55 -3.40 -6.76
N VAL A 377 0.13 -2.30 -7.07
CA VAL A 377 -0.30 -1.31 -8.04
C VAL A 377 0.83 -1.02 -9.02
N LEU A 378 0.59 -1.28 -10.29
CA LEU A 378 1.63 -1.24 -11.31
C LEU A 378 2.15 0.18 -11.59
N GLY A 379 1.36 1.20 -11.26
CA GLY A 379 1.82 2.58 -11.36
C GLY A 379 3.01 2.90 -10.46
N GLU A 380 3.16 2.24 -9.31
CA GLU A 380 4.35 2.38 -8.48
C GLU A 380 5.42 1.31 -8.74
N VAL A 381 5.02 0.14 -9.24
CA VAL A 381 5.97 -0.92 -9.63
C VAL A 381 6.88 -0.40 -10.74
N ASP A 382 6.30 0.11 -11.81
CA ASP A 382 7.02 0.48 -13.03
C ASP A 382 7.50 1.95 -13.04
N ARG A 383 6.88 2.86 -12.25
CA ARG A 383 7.18 4.31 -12.05
C ARG A 383 7.12 5.17 -13.31
#